data_98739511cb57c386c8f999e127402705
#
_entry.id   98739511cb57c386c8f999e127402705
#
_cell.length_a   1.000
_cell.length_b   1.000
_cell.length_c   1.000
_cell.angle_alpha   90.00
_cell.angle_beta   90.00
_cell.angle_gamma   90.00
#
_symmetry.space_group_name_H-M   'P 1'
#
loop_
_entity.id
_entity.type
_entity.pdbx_description
1 polymer ?
#
loop_
_entity_poly.entity_id
_entity_poly.type
_entity_poly.pdbx_seq_one_letter_code
_entity_poly.pdbx_strand_id
1 'polypeptide(L)'
;LATATPVYAQEFDVAAKHAIAIEANTGKILYEKDATQPVEIASISKLITVYLVYEALEQGKISLTTPVEISDYPYQLTTNSEASNVPLEARNYTVEELLEATLVSSANSAAIALSEKIAGSEKDFVDMMKAKLLEWGIQDATIVNTTGLNNEILGNNIYPGSKKDDENKLSAY
;
A
#
# COMPACT_ATOMS: atom_id res chain seq x y z
N LEU A 1 -0.62 12.84 -58.46
CA LEU A 1 0.35 12.43 -57.42
C LEU A 1 -0.14 13.03 -56.10
N ALA A 2 -0.75 12.23 -55.21
CA ALA A 2 -1.12 12.65 -53.87
C ALA A 2 0.13 12.56 -52.98
N THR A 3 0.58 13.70 -52.45
CA THR A 3 1.64 13.73 -51.45
C THR A 3 1.02 13.39 -50.10
N ALA A 4 1.32 12.23 -49.55
CA ALA A 4 0.99 11.89 -48.19
C ALA A 4 1.83 12.77 -47.26
N THR A 5 1.21 13.67 -46.50
CA THR A 5 1.87 14.37 -45.43
C THR A 5 2.18 13.37 -44.31
N PRO A 6 3.42 13.32 -43.77
CA PRO A 6 3.70 12.46 -42.65
C PRO A 6 2.88 12.93 -41.44
N VAL A 7 2.05 12.03 -40.90
CA VAL A 7 1.39 12.23 -39.62
C VAL A 7 2.47 11.95 -38.57
N TYR A 8 3.02 12.98 -37.97
CA TYR A 8 3.84 12.85 -36.79
C TYR A 8 2.92 12.47 -35.64
N ALA A 9 3.07 11.27 -35.09
CA ALA A 9 2.46 10.93 -33.83
C ALA A 9 2.98 11.94 -32.79
N GLN A 10 2.05 12.64 -32.15
CA GLN A 10 2.41 13.54 -31.05
C GLN A 10 3.06 12.68 -29.98
N GLU A 11 4.28 13.03 -29.58
CA GLU A 11 5.01 12.31 -28.55
C GLU A 11 4.19 12.42 -27.24
N PHE A 12 3.64 11.28 -26.78
CA PHE A 12 2.85 11.23 -25.57
C PHE A 12 3.81 11.20 -24.39
N ASP A 13 3.74 12.20 -23.50
CA ASP A 13 4.48 12.24 -22.25
C ASP A 13 3.56 12.61 -21.08
N VAL A 14 3.92 12.15 -19.89
CA VAL A 14 3.20 12.44 -18.64
C VAL A 14 4.12 13.20 -17.69
N ALA A 15 3.53 14.04 -16.84
CA ALA A 15 4.28 14.82 -15.84
C ALA A 15 4.86 13.95 -14.71
N ALA A 16 4.39 12.70 -14.54
CA ALA A 16 4.94 11.76 -13.57
C ALA A 16 6.42 11.47 -13.86
N LYS A 17 7.21 11.26 -12.81
CA LYS A 17 8.63 10.87 -12.93
C LYS A 17 8.76 9.39 -13.34
N HIS A 18 7.87 8.54 -12.83
CA HIS A 18 7.83 7.11 -13.08
C HIS A 18 6.41 6.73 -13.50
N ALA A 19 6.26 6.01 -14.60
CA ALA A 19 4.95 5.63 -15.12
C ALA A 19 5.03 4.37 -15.97
N ILE A 20 3.97 3.58 -15.95
CA ILE A 20 3.73 2.49 -16.88
C ILE A 20 2.25 2.49 -17.27
N ALA A 21 1.96 2.20 -18.52
CA ALA A 21 0.62 1.90 -19.00
C ALA A 21 0.64 0.58 -19.74
N ILE A 22 -0.28 -0.32 -19.39
CA ILE A 22 -0.39 -1.64 -19.99
C ILE A 22 -1.80 -1.85 -20.55
N GLU A 23 -1.91 -2.67 -21.58
CA GLU A 23 -3.19 -3.20 -22.04
C GLU A 23 -3.60 -4.37 -21.10
N ALA A 24 -4.77 -4.25 -20.48
CA ALA A 24 -5.15 -5.09 -19.34
C ALA A 24 -5.30 -6.58 -19.68
N ASN A 25 -5.71 -6.92 -20.90
CA ASN A 25 -5.95 -8.33 -21.28
C ASN A 25 -4.68 -9.06 -21.71
N THR A 26 -3.71 -8.35 -22.26
CA THR A 26 -2.50 -8.94 -22.85
C THR A 26 -1.24 -8.66 -22.05
N GLY A 27 -1.26 -7.69 -21.13
CA GLY A 27 -0.08 -7.20 -20.41
C GLY A 27 0.89 -6.41 -21.31
N LYS A 28 0.50 -6.09 -22.57
CA LYS A 28 1.36 -5.33 -23.48
C LYS A 28 1.63 -3.95 -22.93
N ILE A 29 2.91 -3.58 -22.82
CA ILE A 29 3.32 -2.23 -22.45
C ILE A 29 2.99 -1.27 -23.58
N LEU A 30 2.19 -0.24 -23.28
CA LEU A 30 1.79 0.83 -24.20
C LEU A 30 2.64 2.07 -24.03
N TYR A 31 3.12 2.33 -22.79
CA TYR A 31 3.97 3.46 -22.44
C TYR A 31 4.75 3.11 -21.19
N GLU A 32 5.99 3.56 -21.10
CA GLU A 32 6.80 3.49 -19.89
C GLU A 32 7.72 4.71 -19.77
N LYS A 33 7.98 5.11 -18.53
CA LYS A 33 8.89 6.20 -18.18
C LYS A 33 9.56 5.84 -16.86
N ASP A 34 10.86 5.59 -16.86
CA ASP A 34 11.65 5.16 -15.69
C ASP A 34 10.92 4.15 -14.81
N ALA A 35 10.21 3.19 -15.45
CA ALA A 35 9.23 2.31 -14.81
C ALA A 35 9.87 1.25 -13.91
N THR A 36 11.14 0.92 -14.11
CA THR A 36 11.85 -0.16 -13.40
C THR A 36 12.61 0.32 -12.15
N GLN A 37 12.62 1.61 -11.88
CA GLN A 37 13.30 2.16 -10.70
C GLN A 37 12.39 2.10 -9.48
N PRO A 38 12.78 1.42 -8.37
CA PRO A 38 12.05 1.48 -7.12
C PRO A 38 12.09 2.89 -6.51
N VAL A 39 10.91 3.39 -6.18
CA VAL A 39 10.73 4.72 -5.57
C VAL A 39 9.78 4.62 -4.39
N GLU A 40 9.81 5.60 -3.52
CA GLU A 40 8.90 5.74 -2.40
C GLU A 40 7.45 5.84 -2.90
N ILE A 41 6.59 4.96 -2.38
CA ILE A 41 5.22 4.79 -2.88
C ILE A 41 4.15 5.30 -1.92
N ALA A 42 4.55 5.73 -0.72
CA ALA A 42 3.64 6.24 0.30
C ALA A 42 2.38 5.33 0.44
N SER A 43 1.20 5.92 0.49
CA SER A 43 -0.06 5.22 0.72
C SER A 43 -0.48 4.22 -0.37
N ILE A 44 0.20 4.15 -1.51
CA ILE A 44 0.02 3.05 -2.47
C ILE A 44 0.31 1.70 -1.79
N SER A 45 1.18 1.68 -0.79
CA SER A 45 1.46 0.51 0.06
C SER A 45 0.20 -0.16 0.62
N LYS A 46 -0.84 0.63 0.93
CA LYS A 46 -2.10 0.12 1.48
C LYS A 46 -2.87 -0.79 0.51
N LEU A 47 -2.59 -0.72 -0.78
CA LEU A 47 -3.18 -1.66 -1.76
C LEU A 47 -2.73 -3.10 -1.48
N ILE A 48 -1.45 -3.29 -1.10
CA ILE A 48 -0.94 -4.63 -0.75
C ILE A 48 -1.56 -5.07 0.59
N THR A 49 -1.65 -4.16 1.55
CA THR A 49 -2.31 -4.41 2.85
C THR A 49 -3.75 -4.85 2.64
N VAL A 50 -4.53 -4.09 1.87
CA VAL A 50 -5.94 -4.40 1.58
C VAL A 50 -6.08 -5.70 0.79
N TYR A 51 -5.18 -5.99 -0.16
CA TYR A 51 -5.17 -7.26 -0.87
C TYR A 51 -5.08 -8.45 0.09
N LEU A 52 -4.16 -8.41 1.05
CA LEU A 52 -4.00 -9.48 2.05
C LEU A 52 -5.20 -9.58 3.00
N VAL A 53 -5.89 -8.46 3.29
CA VAL A 53 -7.15 -8.48 4.04
C VAL A 53 -8.23 -9.22 3.24
N TYR A 54 -8.38 -8.94 1.95
CA TYR A 54 -9.32 -9.64 1.08
C TYR A 54 -8.98 -11.12 0.92
N GLU A 55 -7.70 -11.46 0.83
CA GLU A 55 -7.27 -12.86 0.82
C GLU A 55 -7.67 -13.59 2.11
N ALA A 56 -7.55 -12.94 3.26
CA ALA A 56 -8.01 -13.49 4.54
C ALA A 56 -9.55 -13.65 4.61
N LEU A 57 -10.30 -12.72 3.99
CA LEU A 57 -11.75 -12.83 3.83
C LEU A 57 -12.12 -14.02 2.93
N GLU A 58 -11.49 -14.18 1.78
CA GLU A 58 -11.72 -15.31 0.86
C GLU A 58 -11.39 -16.66 1.50
N GLN A 59 -10.35 -16.72 2.32
CA GLN A 59 -9.96 -17.92 3.07
C GLN A 59 -10.87 -18.19 4.28
N GLY A 60 -11.85 -17.33 4.57
CA GLY A 60 -12.75 -17.47 5.71
C GLY A 60 -12.08 -17.29 7.07
N LYS A 61 -10.88 -16.73 7.13
CA LYS A 61 -10.17 -16.45 8.39
C LYS A 61 -10.83 -15.32 9.18
N ILE A 62 -11.41 -14.36 8.47
CA ILE A 62 -12.18 -13.23 8.98
C ILE A 62 -13.41 -13.02 8.10
N SER A 63 -14.36 -12.22 8.56
CA SER A 63 -15.49 -11.72 7.78
C SER A 63 -15.55 -10.20 7.86
N LEU A 64 -16.34 -9.57 7.00
CA LEU A 64 -16.53 -8.11 7.03
C LEU A 64 -17.05 -7.61 8.39
N THR A 65 -17.85 -8.44 9.09
CA THR A 65 -18.42 -8.12 10.41
C THR A 65 -17.52 -8.55 11.57
N THR A 66 -16.36 -9.14 11.31
CA THR A 66 -15.42 -9.53 12.37
C THR A 66 -14.98 -8.28 13.17
N PRO A 67 -15.12 -8.29 14.52
CA PRO A 67 -14.67 -7.17 15.34
C PRO A 67 -13.15 -7.11 15.41
N VAL A 68 -12.64 -5.89 15.31
CA VAL A 68 -11.22 -5.55 15.42
C VAL A 68 -11.05 -4.58 16.56
N GLU A 69 -10.32 -4.99 17.58
CA GLU A 69 -9.93 -4.11 18.68
C GLU A 69 -8.75 -3.23 18.25
N ILE A 70 -8.85 -1.93 18.52
CA ILE A 70 -7.78 -0.97 18.22
C ILE A 70 -6.80 -0.96 19.38
N SER A 71 -5.60 -1.48 19.16
CA SER A 71 -4.52 -1.47 20.16
C SER A 71 -4.02 -0.04 20.42
N ASP A 72 -3.18 0.13 21.43
CA ASP A 72 -2.66 1.45 21.79
C ASP A 72 -1.81 2.08 20.67
N TYR A 73 -1.09 1.30 19.92
CA TYR A 73 -0.22 1.81 18.86
C TYR A 73 -1.02 2.49 17.73
N PRO A 74 -1.92 1.83 17.00
CA PRO A 74 -2.73 2.50 15.98
C PRO A 74 -3.64 3.58 16.58
N TYR A 75 -4.12 3.42 17.82
CA TYR A 75 -4.93 4.45 18.47
C TYR A 75 -4.14 5.75 18.70
N GLN A 76 -2.92 5.67 19.23
CA GLN A 76 -2.05 6.84 19.44
C GLN A 76 -1.71 7.54 18.13
N LEU A 77 -1.56 6.79 17.03
CA LEU A 77 -1.28 7.36 15.72
C LEU A 77 -2.42 8.26 15.21
N THR A 78 -3.68 8.06 15.65
CA THR A 78 -4.81 8.91 15.26
C THR A 78 -4.67 10.36 15.68
N THR A 79 -3.85 10.63 16.70
CA THR A 79 -3.59 12.00 17.21
C THR A 79 -2.42 12.68 16.50
N ASN A 80 -1.68 11.96 15.66
CA ASN A 80 -0.56 12.52 14.91
C ASN A 80 -1.06 13.26 13.66
N SER A 81 -0.85 14.58 13.61
CA SER A 81 -1.28 15.42 12.49
C SER A 81 -0.49 15.20 11.20
N GLU A 82 0.65 14.51 11.24
CA GLU A 82 1.48 14.19 10.08
C GLU A 82 0.99 12.91 9.35
N ALA A 83 0.06 12.17 9.96
CA ALA A 83 -0.48 10.93 9.40
C ALA A 83 -1.97 11.09 9.06
N SER A 84 -2.35 10.71 7.82
CA SER A 84 -3.77 10.64 7.44
C SER A 84 -4.49 9.58 8.28
N ASN A 85 -5.57 9.97 8.94
CA ASN A 85 -6.37 9.10 9.80
C ASN A 85 -7.84 9.51 9.84
N VAL A 86 -8.65 8.62 10.39
CA VAL A 86 -9.99 8.91 10.89
C VAL A 86 -9.98 8.78 12.41
N PRO A 87 -10.84 9.47 13.15
CA PRO A 87 -10.98 9.27 14.59
C PRO A 87 -11.42 7.84 14.90
N LEU A 88 -10.63 7.13 15.73
CA LEU A 88 -10.95 5.75 16.16
C LEU A 88 -11.35 5.77 17.65
N GLU A 89 -12.43 6.48 17.98
CA GLU A 89 -12.85 6.75 19.35
C GLU A 89 -13.35 5.50 20.10
N ALA A 90 -14.07 4.62 19.40
CA ALA A 90 -14.73 3.47 20.00
C ALA A 90 -13.77 2.34 20.39
N ARG A 91 -12.57 2.26 19.86
CA ARG A 91 -11.59 1.18 20.06
C ARG A 91 -12.02 -0.19 19.55
N ASN A 92 -13.21 -0.33 18.99
CA ASN A 92 -13.73 -1.54 18.35
C ASN A 92 -14.50 -1.16 17.10
N TYR A 93 -14.08 -1.74 15.97
CA TYR A 93 -14.66 -1.54 14.65
C TYR A 93 -14.75 -2.88 13.93
N THR A 94 -15.58 -2.97 12.92
CA THR A 94 -15.62 -4.13 12.02
C THR A 94 -14.50 -4.05 10.99
N VAL A 95 -14.15 -5.18 10.39
CA VAL A 95 -13.22 -5.24 9.25
C VAL A 95 -13.69 -4.33 8.10
N GLU A 96 -15.01 -4.28 7.82
CA GLU A 96 -15.59 -3.43 6.78
C GLU A 96 -15.33 -1.95 7.05
N GLU A 97 -15.64 -1.46 8.25
CA GLU A 97 -15.42 -0.05 8.63
C GLU A 97 -13.94 0.34 8.53
N LEU A 98 -13.03 -0.54 8.92
CA LEU A 98 -11.59 -0.27 8.82
C LEU A 98 -11.07 -0.36 7.37
N LEU A 99 -11.63 -1.22 6.52
CA LEU A 99 -11.34 -1.24 5.08
C LEU A 99 -11.80 0.07 4.42
N GLU A 100 -13.01 0.55 4.72
CA GLU A 100 -13.51 1.82 4.22
C GLU A 100 -12.62 2.99 4.68
N ALA A 101 -12.26 3.05 5.96
CA ALA A 101 -11.36 4.07 6.48
C ALA A 101 -9.98 4.03 5.79
N THR A 102 -9.45 2.83 5.54
CA THR A 102 -8.16 2.65 4.87
C THR A 102 -8.20 3.12 3.42
N LEU A 103 -9.25 2.75 2.67
CA LEU A 103 -9.35 3.02 1.23
C LEU A 103 -9.83 4.44 0.92
N VAL A 104 -10.82 4.95 1.65
CA VAL A 104 -11.44 6.25 1.35
C VAL A 104 -10.65 7.40 1.95
N SER A 105 -10.22 7.25 3.21
CA SER A 105 -9.50 8.31 3.95
C SER A 105 -8.00 8.07 4.06
N SER A 106 -7.50 6.98 3.45
CA SER A 106 -6.11 6.57 3.59
C SER A 106 -5.66 6.44 5.06
N ALA A 107 -6.57 6.00 5.94
CA ALA A 107 -6.35 5.95 7.38
C ALA A 107 -5.24 4.95 7.74
N ASN A 108 -4.14 5.46 8.25
CA ASN A 108 -2.97 4.65 8.62
C ASN A 108 -3.27 3.76 9.83
N SER A 109 -3.95 4.30 10.84
CA SER A 109 -4.35 3.54 12.04
C SER A 109 -5.26 2.36 11.71
N ALA A 110 -6.18 2.53 10.76
CA ALA A 110 -7.07 1.46 10.31
C ALA A 110 -6.29 0.33 9.60
N ALA A 111 -5.33 0.68 8.74
CA ALA A 111 -4.47 -0.29 8.06
C ALA A 111 -3.64 -1.10 9.07
N ILE A 112 -3.07 -0.46 10.08
CA ILE A 112 -2.30 -1.14 11.13
C ILE A 112 -3.22 -2.05 11.96
N ALA A 113 -4.40 -1.59 12.37
CA ALA A 113 -5.34 -2.40 13.14
C ALA A 113 -5.79 -3.66 12.38
N LEU A 114 -6.06 -3.54 11.07
CA LEU A 114 -6.34 -4.68 10.20
C LEU A 114 -5.17 -5.66 10.15
N SER A 115 -3.95 -5.14 10.03
CA SER A 115 -2.74 -5.97 9.99
C SER A 115 -2.51 -6.74 11.30
N GLU A 116 -2.68 -6.08 12.44
CA GLU A 116 -2.60 -6.71 13.75
C GLU A 116 -3.68 -7.80 13.93
N LYS A 117 -4.90 -7.54 13.45
CA LYS A 117 -5.99 -8.53 13.49
C LYS A 117 -5.67 -9.81 12.74
N ILE A 118 -5.01 -9.71 11.59
CA ILE A 118 -4.73 -10.85 10.71
C ILE A 118 -3.48 -11.60 11.15
N ALA A 119 -2.41 -10.88 11.46
CA ALA A 119 -1.09 -11.45 11.71
C ALA A 119 -0.66 -11.44 13.18
N GLY A 120 -1.42 -10.77 14.06
CA GLY A 120 -1.07 -10.60 15.47
C GLY A 120 -0.15 -9.41 15.75
N SER A 121 0.59 -8.94 14.75
CA SER A 121 1.40 -7.71 14.82
C SER A 121 1.60 -7.10 13.43
N GLU A 122 1.88 -5.79 13.36
CA GLU A 122 2.25 -5.14 12.10
C GLU A 122 3.53 -5.76 11.52
N LYS A 123 4.49 -6.11 12.35
CA LYS A 123 5.75 -6.77 11.91
C LYS A 123 5.46 -8.07 11.15
N ASP A 124 4.66 -8.96 11.72
CA ASP A 124 4.37 -10.25 11.10
C ASP A 124 3.53 -10.06 9.83
N PHE A 125 2.70 -9.03 9.77
CA PHE A 125 1.99 -8.67 8.55
C PHE A 125 2.93 -8.12 7.46
N VAL A 126 3.94 -7.34 7.81
CA VAL A 126 4.99 -6.90 6.87
C VAL A 126 5.74 -8.11 6.29
N ASP A 127 6.01 -9.14 7.10
CA ASP A 127 6.58 -10.39 6.61
C ASP A 127 5.65 -11.08 5.59
N MET A 128 4.32 -11.06 5.82
CA MET A 128 3.33 -11.55 4.84
C MET A 128 3.33 -10.71 3.55
N MET A 129 3.42 -9.38 3.64
CA MET A 129 3.51 -8.50 2.46
C MET A 129 4.74 -8.83 1.63
N LYS A 130 5.91 -8.98 2.26
CA LYS A 130 7.16 -9.36 1.59
C LYS A 130 7.03 -10.72 0.89
N ALA A 131 6.47 -11.71 1.59
CA ALA A 131 6.25 -13.03 1.02
C ALA A 131 5.32 -12.99 -0.20
N LYS A 132 4.26 -12.20 -0.15
CA LYS A 132 3.31 -12.01 -1.26
C LYS A 132 3.95 -11.35 -2.47
N LEU A 133 4.76 -10.32 -2.28
CA LEU A 133 5.50 -9.67 -3.37
C LEU A 133 6.47 -10.64 -4.04
N LEU A 134 7.18 -11.46 -3.27
CA LEU A 134 8.04 -12.52 -3.82
C LEU A 134 7.26 -13.58 -4.59
N GLU A 135 6.06 -13.97 -4.10
CA GLU A 135 5.14 -14.88 -4.80
C GLU A 135 4.73 -14.30 -6.16
N TRP A 136 4.52 -12.99 -6.25
CA TRP A 136 4.23 -12.29 -7.52
C TRP A 136 5.46 -12.07 -8.40
N GLY A 137 6.65 -12.48 -7.95
CA GLY A 137 7.91 -12.31 -8.69
C GLY A 137 8.56 -10.94 -8.52
N ILE A 138 8.05 -10.10 -7.63
CA ILE A 138 8.58 -8.76 -7.34
C ILE A 138 9.73 -8.89 -6.33
N GLN A 139 10.96 -8.64 -6.79
CA GLN A 139 12.19 -8.85 -6.01
C GLN A 139 12.89 -7.56 -5.58
N ASP A 140 12.54 -6.44 -6.16
CA ASP A 140 13.14 -5.12 -5.95
C ASP A 140 12.38 -4.25 -4.94
N ALA A 141 11.32 -4.80 -4.34
CA ALA A 141 10.50 -4.11 -3.35
C ALA A 141 11.22 -3.96 -2.02
N THR A 142 11.05 -2.81 -1.38
CA THR A 142 11.34 -2.59 0.03
C THR A 142 10.05 -2.34 0.77
N ILE A 143 9.70 -3.17 1.75
CA ILE A 143 8.51 -3.01 2.60
C ILE A 143 8.95 -3.00 4.06
N VAL A 144 8.63 -1.93 4.76
CA VAL A 144 8.99 -1.72 6.18
C VAL A 144 7.79 -1.44 7.08
N ASN A 145 6.60 -1.16 6.51
CA ASN A 145 5.36 -1.01 7.27
C ASN A 145 4.14 -1.26 6.37
N THR A 146 2.96 -1.29 6.98
CA THR A 146 1.69 -1.58 6.29
C THR A 146 1.03 -0.37 5.66
N THR A 147 1.55 0.82 5.91
CA THR A 147 0.90 2.10 5.61
C THR A 147 1.56 2.90 4.50
N GLY A 148 2.88 2.76 4.34
CA GLY A 148 3.71 3.61 3.48
C GLY A 148 4.12 4.93 4.13
N LEU A 149 3.90 5.08 5.44
CA LEU A 149 4.45 6.22 6.18
C LEU A 149 5.98 6.12 6.27
N ASN A 150 6.63 7.28 6.41
CA ASN A 150 8.01 7.33 6.84
C ASN A 150 8.12 6.75 8.27
N ASN A 151 9.12 5.91 8.51
CA ASN A 151 9.33 5.25 9.80
C ASN A 151 9.51 6.25 10.97
N GLU A 152 9.97 7.46 10.74
CA GLU A 152 10.09 8.48 11.79
C GLU A 152 8.76 8.74 12.51
N ILE A 153 7.64 8.69 11.76
CA ILE A 153 6.29 8.91 12.27
C ILE A 153 5.84 7.75 13.17
N LEU A 154 6.38 6.54 12.96
CA LEU A 154 6.01 5.32 13.68
C LEU A 154 6.77 5.17 15.03
N GLY A 155 7.76 6.03 15.31
CA GLY A 155 8.51 6.04 16.55
C GLY A 155 9.28 4.73 16.80
N ASN A 156 8.92 4.02 17.87
CA ASN A 156 9.55 2.74 18.23
C ASN A 156 8.92 1.51 17.56
N ASN A 157 7.83 1.71 16.81
CA ASN A 157 7.06 0.62 16.18
C ASN A 157 7.55 0.30 14.76
N ILE A 158 8.78 0.64 14.43
CA ILE A 158 9.39 0.34 13.13
C ILE A 158 9.73 -1.14 13.00
N TYR A 159 9.73 -1.63 11.76
CA TYR A 159 10.11 -3.01 11.46
C TYR A 159 11.55 -3.30 11.91
N PRO A 160 11.83 -4.44 12.56
CA PRO A 160 13.15 -4.78 13.06
C PRO A 160 14.23 -4.75 11.96
N GLY A 161 15.30 -4.01 12.25
CA GLY A 161 16.43 -3.84 11.31
C GLY A 161 16.23 -2.71 10.29
N SER A 162 15.05 -2.10 10.21
CA SER A 162 14.84 -0.88 9.41
C SER A 162 15.37 0.36 10.14
N LYS A 163 15.61 1.41 9.36
CA LYS A 163 16.04 2.72 9.87
C LYS A 163 14.85 3.67 9.99
N LYS A 164 15.05 4.77 10.72
CA LYS A 164 14.03 5.80 10.89
C LYS A 164 13.61 6.50 9.60
N ASP A 165 14.50 6.63 8.65
CA ASP A 165 14.29 7.25 7.35
C ASP A 165 13.88 6.25 6.25
N ASP A 166 13.67 4.98 6.60
CA ASP A 166 13.21 4.00 5.63
C ASP A 166 11.71 4.17 5.32
N GLU A 167 11.37 3.98 4.06
CA GLU A 167 10.02 3.99 3.52
C GLU A 167 9.79 2.78 2.60
N ASN A 168 8.54 2.48 2.31
CA ASN A 168 8.19 1.47 1.33
C ASN A 168 8.54 1.94 -0.08
N LYS A 169 9.20 1.07 -0.86
CA LYS A 169 9.61 1.35 -2.25
C LYS A 169 9.20 0.23 -3.18
N LEU A 170 8.66 0.62 -4.33
CA LEU A 170 8.32 -0.24 -5.45
C LEU A 170 8.63 0.48 -6.77
N SER A 171 8.89 -0.30 -7.83
CA SER A 171 8.90 0.22 -9.20
C SER A 171 7.46 0.36 -9.73
N ALA A 172 7.29 1.10 -10.82
CA ALA A 172 6.01 1.17 -11.54
C ALA A 172 5.77 -0.08 -12.40
N TYR A 173 6.83 -0.85 -12.69
CA TYR A 173 6.84 -2.06 -13.52
C TYR A 173 6.27 -3.31 -12.82
#